data_fec3c948261d9eb7a8a6a55e835e251c
#
_entry.id   fec3c948261d9eb7a8a6a55e835e251c
#
_cell.length_a   1.000
_cell.length_b   1.000
_cell.length_c   1.000
_cell.angle_alpha   90.00
_cell.angle_beta   90.00
_cell.angle_gamma   90.00
#
_symmetry.space_group_name_H-M   'P 1'
#
loop_
_entity.id
_entity.type
_entity.pdbx_description
1 polymer ?
#
loop_
_entity_poly.entity_id
_entity_poly.type
_entity_poly.pdbx_seq_one_letter_code
_entity_poly.pdbx_strand_id
1 'polypeptide(L)'
;MASDDRWHSWIVSVLKIGLPLIALGLLAALFLVQTDDTIGGVVFSQGDVDALGAGLKVSNPIFTGTTRGEDRFRFTAALVVPDAAPPQRAAITDLAGTVDLHDGPQITVKAATGDLDIPTQRLDMAGNVVITTSDGYALDSDRATLDLRVGAVVAGNKVVGSGPLGQITSGSLHVAPSDAKGTARRFSFGDGVRLLYRPPGNEQGTP
;
A
#
# COMPACT_ATOMS: atom_id res chain seq x y z
N MET A 1 -16.12 50.42 54.84
CA MET A 1 -15.33 49.29 54.32
C MET A 1 -16.26 48.10 54.12
N ALA A 2 -17.07 48.10 53.06
CA ALA A 2 -17.98 47.00 52.75
C ALA A 2 -18.41 47.12 51.27
N SER A 3 -17.48 47.14 50.32
CA SER A 3 -17.83 47.26 48.89
C SER A 3 -17.13 46.21 48.02
N ASP A 4 -16.17 45.47 48.52
CA ASP A 4 -15.35 44.56 47.68
C ASP A 4 -15.89 43.10 47.59
N ASP A 5 -16.70 42.68 48.54
CA ASP A 5 -17.20 41.28 48.55
C ASP A 5 -18.27 40.98 47.49
N ARG A 6 -18.99 41.96 47.02
CA ARG A 6 -20.08 41.77 46.02
C ARG A 6 -19.51 41.60 44.58
N TRP A 7 -18.37 42.22 44.27
CA TRP A 7 -17.75 42.08 42.96
C TRP A 7 -17.03 40.72 42.83
N HIS A 8 -16.34 40.27 43.88
CA HIS A 8 -15.70 38.96 43.89
C HIS A 8 -16.73 37.82 43.75
N SER A 9 -17.87 37.91 44.42
CA SER A 9 -18.93 36.91 44.33
C SER A 9 -19.55 36.85 42.94
N TRP A 10 -19.69 37.98 42.24
CA TRP A 10 -20.23 38.05 40.87
C TRP A 10 -19.25 37.48 39.86
N ILE A 11 -17.95 37.82 39.99
CA ILE A 11 -16.89 37.30 39.11
C ILE A 11 -16.77 35.78 39.27
N VAL A 12 -16.81 35.27 40.47
CA VAL A 12 -16.75 33.81 40.72
C VAL A 12 -17.99 33.09 40.17
N SER A 13 -19.19 33.69 40.24
CA SER A 13 -20.40 33.12 39.66
C SER A 13 -20.34 33.10 38.10
N VAL A 14 -19.85 34.19 37.47
CA VAL A 14 -19.69 34.27 36.02
C VAL A 14 -18.62 33.29 35.55
N LEU A 15 -17.52 33.16 36.29
CA LEU A 15 -16.43 32.20 35.95
C LEU A 15 -16.89 30.75 36.12
N LYS A 16 -17.72 30.47 37.12
CA LYS A 16 -18.22 29.11 37.41
C LYS A 16 -19.18 28.57 36.32
N ILE A 17 -19.87 29.46 35.61
CA ILE A 17 -20.75 29.10 34.48
C ILE A 17 -20.04 29.33 33.13
N GLY A 18 -19.22 30.36 33.01
CA GLY A 18 -18.54 30.73 31.79
C GLY A 18 -17.44 29.71 31.37
N LEU A 19 -16.69 29.19 32.36
CA LEU A 19 -15.60 28.26 32.09
C LEU A 19 -16.10 26.91 31.55
N PRO A 20 -17.14 26.27 32.07
CA PRO A 20 -17.69 25.07 31.44
C PRO A 20 -18.35 25.34 30.09
N LEU A 21 -18.95 26.51 29.86
CA LEU A 21 -19.49 26.87 28.55
C LEU A 21 -18.38 27.08 27.50
N ILE A 22 -17.27 27.70 27.87
CA ILE A 22 -16.09 27.82 26.98
C ILE A 22 -15.49 26.46 26.72
N ALA A 23 -15.38 25.59 27.73
CA ALA A 23 -14.87 24.23 27.54
C ALA A 23 -15.79 23.40 26.62
N LEU A 24 -17.13 23.53 26.79
CA LEU A 24 -18.10 22.89 25.92
C LEU A 24 -18.02 23.42 24.47
N GLY A 25 -17.83 24.72 24.31
CA GLY A 25 -17.63 25.36 23.00
C GLY A 25 -16.34 24.91 22.31
N LEU A 26 -15.24 24.78 23.04
CA LEU A 26 -13.99 24.23 22.54
C LEU A 26 -14.11 22.73 22.17
N LEU A 27 -14.84 21.97 22.98
CA LEU A 27 -15.11 20.57 22.69
C LEU A 27 -16.02 20.42 21.46
N ALA A 28 -17.04 21.25 21.30
CA ALA A 28 -17.88 21.30 20.12
C ALA A 28 -17.11 21.75 18.88
N ALA A 29 -16.19 22.72 19.01
CA ALA A 29 -15.30 23.13 17.93
C ALA A 29 -14.34 22.01 17.54
N LEU A 30 -13.82 21.25 18.50
CA LEU A 30 -12.99 20.06 18.21
C LEU A 30 -13.78 18.98 17.48
N PHE A 31 -15.05 18.78 17.82
CA PHE A 31 -15.94 17.83 17.12
C PHE A 31 -16.36 18.32 15.72
N LEU A 32 -16.50 19.64 15.53
CA LEU A 32 -16.78 20.21 14.19
C LEU A 32 -15.54 20.20 13.27
N VAL A 33 -14.34 20.19 13.84
CA VAL A 33 -13.06 20.02 13.16
C VAL A 33 -12.66 18.54 13.12
N GLN A 34 -13.61 17.62 13.35
CA GLN A 34 -13.34 16.21 13.12
C GLN A 34 -13.18 15.98 11.63
N THR A 35 -11.96 16.20 11.24
CA THR A 35 -11.36 15.89 9.97
C THR A 35 -11.64 14.44 9.63
N ASP A 36 -12.19 14.24 8.46
CA ASP A 36 -12.13 12.98 7.75
C ASP A 36 -10.74 12.36 7.91
N ASP A 37 -10.72 11.09 8.30
CA ASP A 37 -9.51 10.29 8.42
C ASP A 37 -8.74 10.32 7.09
N THR A 38 -7.82 11.26 6.99
CA THR A 38 -6.90 11.35 5.87
C THR A 38 -5.76 10.37 6.13
N ILE A 39 -5.92 9.17 5.65
CA ILE A 39 -4.79 8.28 5.43
C ILE A 39 -3.91 8.95 4.36
N GLY A 40 -2.79 9.55 4.78
CA GLY A 40 -1.79 10.13 3.89
C GLY A 40 -2.29 11.35 3.10
N GLY A 41 -2.47 12.50 3.79
CA GLY A 41 -3.08 13.69 3.24
C GLY A 41 -2.33 14.32 2.06
N VAL A 42 -2.97 14.29 0.90
CA VAL A 42 -2.87 15.35 -0.10
C VAL A 42 -4.11 16.21 0.08
N VAL A 43 -3.95 17.39 0.66
CA VAL A 43 -5.03 18.38 0.79
C VAL A 43 -5.24 19.03 -0.57
N PHE A 44 -6.32 18.67 -1.25
CA PHE A 44 -6.77 19.39 -2.45
C PHE A 44 -7.58 20.60 -2.03
N SER A 45 -7.17 21.80 -2.49
CA SER A 45 -7.96 23.02 -2.36
C SER A 45 -9.19 22.93 -3.27
N GLN A 46 -10.34 23.42 -2.82
CA GLN A 46 -11.58 23.41 -3.62
C GLN A 46 -11.50 24.21 -4.94
N GLY A 47 -10.46 25.02 -5.13
CA GLY A 47 -10.17 25.70 -6.40
C GLY A 47 -9.59 24.79 -7.49
N ASP A 48 -9.10 23.59 -7.12
CA ASP A 48 -8.53 22.65 -8.08
C ASP A 48 -9.58 21.69 -8.68
N VAL A 49 -10.80 21.66 -8.12
CA VAL A 49 -11.86 20.76 -8.56
C VAL A 49 -12.34 21.08 -9.98
N ASP A 50 -12.31 22.36 -10.39
CA ASP A 50 -12.67 22.78 -11.76
C ASP A 50 -11.52 22.53 -12.77
N ALA A 51 -10.27 22.44 -12.30
CA ALA A 51 -9.13 22.00 -13.11
C ALA A 51 -9.09 20.48 -13.32
N LEU A 52 -9.83 19.70 -12.53
CA LEU A 52 -9.91 18.25 -12.60
C LEU A 52 -10.65 17.73 -13.86
N GLY A 53 -11.38 18.58 -14.56
CA GLY A 53 -11.90 18.29 -15.92
C GLY A 53 -10.80 18.11 -16.98
N ALA A 54 -9.55 18.50 -16.68
CA ALA A 54 -8.38 18.36 -17.55
C ALA A 54 -7.47 17.17 -17.22
N GLY A 55 -7.92 16.26 -16.36
CA GLY A 55 -7.18 15.03 -15.98
C GLY A 55 -6.02 15.30 -15.02
N LEU A 56 -6.26 15.08 -13.73
CA LEU A 56 -5.21 15.10 -12.73
C LEU A 56 -4.12 14.08 -13.09
N LYS A 57 -2.88 14.53 -13.19
CA LYS A 57 -1.72 13.68 -13.47
C LYS A 57 -0.68 13.91 -12.39
N VAL A 58 -0.21 12.84 -11.77
CA VAL A 58 0.87 12.89 -10.79
C VAL A 58 2.11 12.27 -11.42
N SER A 59 3.13 13.09 -11.64
CA SER A 59 4.40 12.66 -12.22
C SER A 59 5.38 12.27 -11.12
N ASN A 60 6.07 11.15 -11.33
CA ASN A 60 7.07 10.61 -10.41
C ASN A 60 6.61 10.49 -8.94
N PRO A 61 5.40 9.96 -8.68
CA PRO A 61 4.94 9.80 -7.30
C PRO A 61 5.77 8.77 -6.55
N ILE A 62 5.88 8.96 -5.24
CA ILE A 62 6.50 8.01 -4.31
C ILE A 62 5.48 7.72 -3.21
N PHE A 63 5.12 6.46 -3.04
CA PHE A 63 4.26 5.98 -1.97
C PHE A 63 5.10 5.15 -1.01
N THR A 64 5.06 5.48 0.26
CA THR A 64 5.74 4.72 1.31
C THR A 64 4.79 4.46 2.45
N GLY A 65 4.95 3.32 3.09
CA GLY A 65 4.11 2.96 4.23
C GLY A 65 4.63 1.71 4.94
N THR A 66 3.88 1.31 5.95
CA THR A 66 4.13 0.10 6.73
C THR A 66 2.84 -0.70 6.80
N THR A 67 2.94 -2.01 6.60
CA THR A 67 1.81 -2.93 6.76
C THR A 67 1.54 -3.20 8.25
N ARG A 68 0.42 -3.87 8.55
CA ARG A 68 0.13 -4.33 9.92
C ARG A 68 1.15 -5.35 10.45
N GLY A 69 1.89 -6.01 9.54
CA GLY A 69 2.97 -6.96 9.86
C GLY A 69 4.35 -6.30 9.98
N GLU A 70 4.42 -4.97 10.08
CA GLU A 70 5.66 -4.18 10.16
C GLU A 70 6.54 -4.23 8.89
N ASP A 71 6.03 -4.78 7.78
CA ASP A 71 6.72 -4.72 6.50
C ASP A 71 6.69 -3.29 5.97
N ARG A 72 7.82 -2.81 5.50
CA ARG A 72 7.94 -1.48 4.89
C ARG A 72 7.84 -1.60 3.38
N PHE A 73 7.06 -0.71 2.77
CA PHE A 73 6.97 -0.68 1.32
C PHE A 73 7.27 0.72 0.77
N ARG A 74 7.80 0.72 -0.43
CA ARG A 74 8.00 1.91 -1.27
C ARG A 74 7.60 1.57 -2.69
N PHE A 75 6.65 2.31 -3.24
CA PHE A 75 6.24 2.24 -4.64
C PHE A 75 6.52 3.56 -5.32
N THR A 76 6.98 3.49 -6.56
CA THR A 76 7.24 4.62 -7.45
C THR A 76 6.62 4.34 -8.81
N ALA A 77 6.28 5.38 -9.55
CA ALA A 77 5.82 5.29 -10.92
C ALA A 77 6.31 6.49 -11.72
N ALA A 78 6.36 6.39 -13.04
CA ALA A 78 6.62 7.56 -13.88
C ALA A 78 5.40 8.48 -13.92
N LEU A 79 4.19 7.90 -13.96
CA LEU A 79 2.95 8.64 -14.05
C LEU A 79 1.81 7.88 -13.36
N VAL A 80 0.98 8.61 -12.63
CA VAL A 80 -0.31 8.11 -12.10
C VAL A 80 -1.42 9.05 -12.56
N VAL A 81 -2.46 8.48 -13.15
CA VAL A 81 -3.64 9.20 -13.65
C VAL A 81 -4.88 8.63 -12.95
N PRO A 82 -5.43 9.33 -11.95
CA PRO A 82 -6.70 8.96 -11.34
C PRO A 82 -7.87 9.21 -12.31
N ASP A 83 -8.93 8.45 -12.16
CA ASP A 83 -10.14 8.53 -13.00
C ASP A 83 -11.10 9.66 -12.61
N ALA A 84 -11.09 10.06 -11.34
CA ALA A 84 -12.01 11.04 -10.78
C ALA A 84 -11.44 11.71 -9.51
N ALA A 85 -12.20 12.63 -8.93
CA ALA A 85 -12.00 13.17 -7.59
C ALA A 85 -13.31 13.05 -6.77
N PRO A 86 -13.34 12.24 -5.69
CA PRO A 86 -12.29 11.34 -5.21
C PRO A 86 -12.06 10.15 -6.18
N PRO A 87 -10.82 9.65 -6.29
CA PRO A 87 -10.49 8.60 -7.24
C PRO A 87 -11.05 7.24 -6.82
N GLN A 88 -11.60 6.52 -7.81
CA GLN A 88 -12.01 5.13 -7.66
C GLN A 88 -10.95 4.19 -8.27
N ARG A 89 -10.29 4.65 -9.32
CA ARG A 89 -9.23 3.95 -10.02
C ARG A 89 -8.07 4.88 -10.33
N ALA A 90 -6.89 4.28 -10.49
CA ALA A 90 -5.71 5.00 -10.93
C ALA A 90 -4.90 4.16 -11.93
N ALA A 91 -4.71 4.71 -13.12
CA ALA A 91 -3.80 4.12 -14.10
C ALA A 91 -2.36 4.53 -13.77
N ILE A 92 -1.46 3.56 -13.79
CA ILE A 92 -0.06 3.70 -13.39
C ILE A 92 0.83 3.31 -14.56
N THR A 93 1.85 4.11 -14.82
CA THR A 93 2.87 3.84 -15.86
C THR A 93 4.23 3.68 -15.19
N ASP A 94 5.00 2.69 -15.63
CA ASP A 94 6.34 2.35 -15.13
C ASP A 94 6.35 2.17 -13.61
N LEU A 95 5.56 1.19 -13.16
CA LEU A 95 5.47 0.82 -11.76
C LEU A 95 6.75 0.13 -11.28
N ALA A 96 7.34 0.61 -10.21
CA ALA A 96 8.37 -0.08 -9.46
C ALA A 96 8.04 -0.06 -7.97
N GLY A 97 8.24 -1.19 -7.30
CA GLY A 97 7.95 -1.33 -5.89
C GLY A 97 9.02 -2.14 -5.16
N THR A 98 9.25 -1.79 -3.91
CA THR A 98 10.11 -2.54 -2.98
C THR A 98 9.34 -2.77 -1.70
N VAL A 99 9.35 -3.99 -1.20
CA VAL A 99 8.77 -4.38 0.08
C VAL A 99 9.87 -5.03 0.91
N ASP A 100 10.19 -4.42 2.05
CA ASP A 100 11.10 -4.97 3.04
C ASP A 100 10.27 -5.73 4.07
N LEU A 101 10.29 -7.05 4.00
CA LEU A 101 9.61 -7.90 4.98
C LEU A 101 10.31 -7.82 6.32
N HIS A 102 9.54 -7.74 7.40
CA HIS A 102 10.08 -7.62 8.77
C HIS A 102 11.05 -8.77 9.11
N ASP A 103 10.66 -9.99 8.81
CA ASP A 103 11.45 -11.21 9.08
C ASP A 103 11.74 -12.00 7.79
N GLY A 104 12.01 -11.30 6.68
CA GLY A 104 12.16 -11.97 5.39
C GLY A 104 13.01 -11.21 4.39
N PRO A 105 13.08 -11.73 3.16
CA PRO A 105 13.81 -11.08 2.10
C PRO A 105 13.13 -9.77 1.66
N GLN A 106 13.92 -8.89 1.07
CA GLN A 106 13.38 -7.77 0.32
C GLN A 106 12.78 -8.28 -1.00
N ILE A 107 11.58 -7.80 -1.32
CA ILE A 107 10.87 -8.11 -2.57
C ILE A 107 10.87 -6.85 -3.43
N THR A 108 11.25 -6.99 -4.69
CA THR A 108 11.16 -5.92 -5.69
C THR A 108 10.17 -6.34 -6.77
N VAL A 109 9.29 -5.41 -7.16
CA VAL A 109 8.28 -5.60 -8.19
C VAL A 109 8.45 -4.53 -9.27
N LYS A 110 8.35 -4.91 -10.54
CA LYS A 110 8.34 -3.99 -11.69
C LYS A 110 7.25 -4.40 -12.67
N ALA A 111 6.61 -3.43 -13.29
CA ALA A 111 5.64 -3.64 -14.36
C ALA A 111 5.58 -2.40 -15.27
N ALA A 112 5.32 -2.59 -16.55
CA ALA A 112 5.17 -1.45 -17.46
C ALA A 112 3.91 -0.63 -17.16
N THR A 113 2.83 -1.30 -16.78
CA THR A 113 1.56 -0.65 -16.42
C THR A 113 0.92 -1.28 -15.20
N GLY A 114 0.14 -0.49 -14.48
CA GLY A 114 -0.72 -0.92 -13.38
C GLY A 114 -2.08 -0.24 -13.44
N ASP A 115 -3.11 -0.91 -13.00
CA ASP A 115 -4.44 -0.36 -12.76
C ASP A 115 -4.82 -0.67 -11.31
N LEU A 116 -4.93 0.38 -10.50
CA LEU A 116 -5.26 0.27 -9.08
C LEU A 116 -6.75 0.56 -8.89
N ASP A 117 -7.50 -0.42 -8.45
CA ASP A 117 -8.86 -0.27 -7.94
C ASP A 117 -8.80 0.03 -6.45
N ILE A 118 -9.13 1.26 -6.08
CA ILE A 118 -8.97 1.79 -4.72
C ILE A 118 -9.97 1.17 -3.75
N PRO A 119 -11.28 1.08 -4.07
CA PRO A 119 -12.28 0.46 -3.19
C PRO A 119 -11.99 -1.01 -2.88
N THR A 120 -11.56 -1.78 -3.86
CA THR A 120 -11.26 -3.20 -3.68
C THR A 120 -9.84 -3.47 -3.25
N GLN A 121 -8.97 -2.44 -3.27
CA GLN A 121 -7.53 -2.53 -2.99
C GLN A 121 -6.84 -3.60 -3.84
N ARG A 122 -7.15 -3.61 -5.13
CA ARG A 122 -6.63 -4.54 -6.12
C ARG A 122 -5.77 -3.80 -7.12
N LEU A 123 -4.58 -4.33 -7.37
CA LEU A 123 -3.64 -3.82 -8.36
C LEU A 123 -3.47 -4.85 -9.47
N ASP A 124 -3.92 -4.53 -10.65
CA ASP A 124 -3.71 -5.31 -11.86
C ASP A 124 -2.49 -4.76 -12.60
N MET A 125 -1.47 -5.59 -12.78
CA MET A 125 -0.19 -5.25 -13.42
C MET A 125 -0.06 -5.95 -14.77
N ALA A 126 0.52 -5.26 -15.75
CA ALA A 126 0.75 -5.82 -17.08
C ALA A 126 2.04 -5.29 -17.71
N GLY A 127 2.57 -6.08 -18.65
CA GLY A 127 3.78 -5.77 -19.40
C GLY A 127 5.04 -5.99 -18.59
N ASN A 128 5.72 -7.13 -18.86
CA ASN A 128 6.97 -7.52 -18.20
C ASN A 128 6.90 -7.39 -16.67
N VAL A 129 5.92 -8.06 -16.05
CA VAL A 129 5.85 -8.11 -14.59
C VAL A 129 7.00 -8.96 -14.08
N VAL A 130 7.93 -8.33 -13.38
CA VAL A 130 9.12 -8.98 -12.80
C VAL A 130 9.05 -8.80 -11.28
N ILE A 131 9.12 -9.90 -10.57
CA ILE A 131 9.22 -9.92 -9.11
C ILE A 131 10.52 -10.61 -8.74
N THR A 132 11.36 -9.96 -7.96
CA THR A 132 12.62 -10.52 -7.47
C THR A 132 12.70 -10.44 -5.96
N THR A 133 13.43 -11.37 -5.37
CA THR A 133 13.68 -11.39 -3.93
C THR A 133 15.18 -11.37 -3.65
N SER A 134 15.57 -10.80 -2.52
CA SER A 134 17.00 -10.67 -2.15
C SER A 134 17.69 -12.00 -1.88
N ASP A 135 16.94 -13.08 -1.68
CA ASP A 135 17.43 -14.45 -1.54
C ASP A 135 17.57 -15.20 -2.88
N GLY A 136 17.46 -14.47 -4.00
CA GLY A 136 17.82 -14.97 -5.33
C GLY A 136 16.70 -15.65 -6.11
N TYR A 137 15.43 -15.43 -5.73
CA TYR A 137 14.29 -15.86 -6.55
C TYR A 137 13.85 -14.75 -7.49
N ALA A 138 13.45 -15.13 -8.69
CA ALA A 138 12.84 -14.25 -9.66
C ALA A 138 11.61 -14.92 -10.28
N LEU A 139 10.60 -14.11 -10.55
CA LEU A 139 9.38 -14.47 -11.23
C LEU A 139 9.12 -13.48 -12.34
N ASP A 140 8.92 -13.99 -13.54
CA ASP A 140 8.54 -13.22 -14.73
C ASP A 140 7.15 -13.66 -15.20
N SER A 141 6.30 -12.71 -15.53
CA SER A 141 4.97 -12.96 -16.07
C SER A 141 4.50 -11.80 -16.95
N ASP A 142 3.61 -12.07 -17.89
CA ASP A 142 3.01 -10.99 -18.70
C ASP A 142 1.99 -10.16 -17.91
N ARG A 143 1.32 -10.80 -16.93
CA ARG A 143 0.31 -10.16 -16.08
C ARG A 143 0.33 -10.74 -14.67
N ALA A 144 0.07 -9.87 -13.70
CA ALA A 144 -0.17 -10.27 -12.32
C ALA A 144 -1.21 -9.35 -11.67
N THR A 145 -2.00 -9.92 -10.79
CA THR A 145 -2.95 -9.20 -9.92
C THR A 145 -2.52 -9.36 -8.48
N LEU A 146 -2.44 -8.27 -7.76
CA LEU A 146 -2.13 -8.23 -6.33
C LEU A 146 -3.37 -7.75 -5.55
N ASP A 147 -3.86 -8.55 -4.62
CA ASP A 147 -4.81 -8.11 -3.59
C ASP A 147 -4.03 -7.52 -2.41
N LEU A 148 -4.08 -6.21 -2.25
CA LEU A 148 -3.32 -5.47 -1.22
C LEU A 148 -3.84 -5.72 0.20
N ARG A 149 -5.09 -6.19 0.37
CA ARG A 149 -5.69 -6.45 1.69
C ARG A 149 -5.10 -7.68 2.35
N VAL A 150 -4.87 -8.72 1.55
CA VAL A 150 -4.40 -10.03 2.03
C VAL A 150 -3.01 -10.40 1.51
N GLY A 151 -2.47 -9.60 0.59
CA GLY A 151 -1.18 -9.86 -0.04
C GLY A 151 -1.18 -11.12 -0.91
N ALA A 152 -2.33 -11.47 -1.52
CA ALA A 152 -2.42 -12.56 -2.46
C ALA A 152 -2.02 -12.10 -3.87
N VAL A 153 -1.29 -12.94 -4.60
CA VAL A 153 -0.86 -12.67 -5.98
C VAL A 153 -1.38 -13.76 -6.89
N VAL A 154 -1.95 -13.36 -8.02
CA VAL A 154 -2.31 -14.26 -9.11
C VAL A 154 -1.56 -13.80 -10.36
N ALA A 155 -0.69 -14.64 -10.92
CA ALA A 155 -0.01 -14.38 -12.19
C ALA A 155 -0.51 -15.38 -13.24
N GLY A 156 -0.59 -14.94 -14.48
CA GLY A 156 -1.07 -15.74 -15.59
C GLY A 156 -0.39 -15.41 -16.93
N ASN A 157 -0.73 -16.15 -17.95
CA ASN A 157 -0.18 -16.02 -19.31
C ASN A 157 1.34 -16.19 -19.38
N LYS A 158 1.81 -17.38 -19.02
CA LYS A 158 3.24 -17.73 -18.95
C LYS A 158 3.95 -17.14 -17.73
N VAL A 159 4.17 -17.98 -16.79
CA VAL A 159 4.93 -17.69 -15.57
C VAL A 159 6.26 -18.44 -15.64
N VAL A 160 7.35 -17.72 -15.48
CA VAL A 160 8.70 -18.30 -15.38
C VAL A 160 9.28 -17.92 -14.03
N GLY A 161 9.47 -18.92 -13.19
CA GLY A 161 10.14 -18.78 -11.89
C GLY A 161 11.58 -19.29 -11.99
N SER A 162 12.53 -18.58 -11.42
CA SER A 162 13.91 -19.04 -11.29
C SER A 162 14.41 -18.80 -9.86
N GLY A 163 15.37 -19.61 -9.45
CA GLY A 163 15.96 -19.52 -8.13
C GLY A 163 17.17 -20.44 -7.98
N PRO A 164 17.76 -20.49 -6.78
CA PRO A 164 18.98 -21.26 -6.52
C PRO A 164 18.84 -22.76 -6.83
N LEU A 165 17.63 -23.30 -6.73
CA LEU A 165 17.34 -24.72 -6.94
C LEU A 165 16.91 -25.09 -8.37
N GLY A 166 16.79 -24.10 -9.28
CA GLY A 166 16.40 -24.37 -10.65
C GLY A 166 15.38 -23.39 -11.22
N GLN A 167 14.62 -23.86 -12.20
CA GLN A 167 13.65 -23.07 -12.92
C GLN A 167 12.30 -23.80 -13.02
N ILE A 168 11.22 -23.06 -12.85
CA ILE A 168 9.85 -23.53 -13.04
C ILE A 168 9.16 -22.70 -14.12
N THR A 169 8.42 -23.36 -14.99
CA THR A 169 7.57 -22.71 -15.99
C THR A 169 6.16 -23.21 -15.82
N SER A 170 5.18 -22.33 -15.84
CA SER A 170 3.74 -22.68 -15.73
C SER A 170 2.89 -21.68 -16.50
N GLY A 171 1.63 -22.04 -16.76
CA GLY A 171 0.65 -21.11 -17.33
C GLY A 171 0.05 -20.17 -16.28
N SER A 172 0.04 -20.59 -15.01
CA SER A 172 -0.48 -19.77 -13.91
C SER A 172 0.29 -19.99 -12.61
N LEU A 173 0.26 -18.96 -11.75
CA LEU A 173 0.74 -19.01 -10.37
C LEU A 173 -0.29 -18.33 -9.47
N HIS A 174 -0.60 -18.96 -8.36
CA HIS A 174 -1.41 -18.39 -7.30
C HIS A 174 -0.60 -18.42 -5.99
N VAL A 175 -0.38 -17.26 -5.40
CA VAL A 175 0.27 -17.08 -4.11
C VAL A 175 -0.76 -16.54 -3.13
N ALA A 176 -0.98 -17.26 -2.03
CA ALA A 176 -1.93 -16.84 -1.00
C ALA A 176 -1.34 -17.06 0.39
N PRO A 177 -1.76 -16.29 1.40
CA PRO A 177 -1.47 -16.61 2.79
C PRO A 177 -1.98 -18.02 3.12
N SER A 178 -1.18 -18.81 3.82
CA SER A 178 -1.55 -20.16 4.24
C SER A 178 -1.93 -20.24 5.71
N ASP A 179 -1.73 -19.16 6.46
CA ASP A 179 -2.09 -19.02 7.86
C ASP A 179 -2.88 -17.73 8.11
N ALA A 180 -3.60 -17.68 9.23
CA ALA A 180 -4.40 -16.51 9.62
C ALA A 180 -3.56 -15.27 9.94
N LYS A 181 -2.27 -15.43 10.18
CA LYS A 181 -1.32 -14.33 10.48
C LYS A 181 -0.65 -13.79 9.22
N GLY A 182 -0.76 -14.49 8.08
CA GLY A 182 -0.13 -14.10 6.81
C GLY A 182 1.39 -14.29 6.78
N THR A 183 1.96 -15.01 7.77
CA THR A 183 3.40 -15.27 7.86
C THR A 183 3.87 -16.36 6.91
N ALA A 184 3.03 -17.35 6.65
CA ALA A 184 3.32 -18.42 5.69
C ALA A 184 2.56 -18.19 4.38
N ARG A 185 3.19 -18.51 3.25
CA ARG A 185 2.60 -18.37 1.92
C ARG A 185 2.58 -19.69 1.19
N ARG A 186 1.48 -19.96 0.51
CA ARG A 186 1.31 -21.12 -0.36
C ARG A 186 1.46 -20.67 -1.80
N PHE A 187 2.32 -21.37 -2.53
CA PHE A 187 2.50 -21.21 -3.97
C PHE A 187 1.83 -22.39 -4.68
N SER A 188 0.96 -22.08 -5.63
CA SER A 188 0.28 -23.07 -6.45
C SER A 188 0.52 -22.76 -7.92
N PHE A 189 1.24 -23.62 -8.60
CA PHE A 189 1.50 -23.52 -10.03
C PHE A 189 0.52 -24.41 -10.80
N GLY A 190 0.00 -23.91 -11.91
CA GLY A 190 -0.99 -24.59 -12.75
C GLY A 190 -0.75 -24.42 -14.24
N ASP A 191 -1.62 -25.06 -15.03
CA ASP A 191 -1.70 -24.91 -16.49
C ASP A 191 -0.40 -25.27 -17.23
N GLY A 192 0.06 -26.51 -17.05
CA GLY A 192 1.25 -27.04 -17.70
C GLY A 192 2.54 -26.67 -16.96
N VAL A 193 2.82 -27.35 -15.87
CA VAL A 193 4.00 -27.10 -15.03
C VAL A 193 5.19 -27.91 -15.53
N ARG A 194 6.31 -27.23 -15.75
CA ARG A 194 7.63 -27.85 -16.03
C ARG A 194 8.61 -27.34 -14.97
N LEU A 195 9.24 -28.26 -14.27
CA LEU A 195 10.29 -27.98 -13.30
C LEU A 195 11.63 -28.53 -13.80
N LEU A 196 12.64 -27.66 -13.88
CA LEU A 196 14.03 -28.02 -14.09
C LEU A 196 14.78 -27.85 -12.77
N TYR A 197 15.06 -28.95 -12.10
CA TYR A 197 15.79 -28.93 -10.84
C TYR A 197 17.29 -28.98 -11.08
N ARG A 198 18.03 -28.12 -10.39
CA ARG A 198 19.51 -28.11 -10.36
C ARG A 198 19.92 -28.35 -8.90
N PRO A 199 20.42 -29.53 -8.55
CA PRO A 199 20.91 -29.77 -7.20
C PRO A 199 22.10 -28.85 -6.92
N PRO A 200 22.23 -28.33 -5.69
CA PRO A 200 23.42 -27.62 -5.29
C PRO A 200 24.63 -28.54 -5.52
N GLY A 201 25.64 -28.02 -6.24
CA GLY A 201 26.82 -28.81 -6.57
C GLY A 201 27.48 -29.28 -5.26
N ASN A 202 27.73 -30.58 -5.13
CA ASN A 202 28.66 -31.10 -4.15
C ASN A 202 30.04 -30.55 -4.50
N GLU A 203 30.47 -29.51 -3.84
CA GLU A 203 31.91 -29.21 -3.75
C GLU A 203 32.52 -30.32 -2.87
N GLN A 204 32.65 -31.50 -3.47
CA GLN A 204 33.55 -32.51 -2.91
C GLN A 204 34.95 -32.03 -3.25
N GLY A 205 35.66 -31.65 -2.17
CA GLY A 205 37.04 -31.28 -2.21
C GLY A 205 37.88 -32.30 -2.99
N THR A 206 38.70 -31.77 -3.87
CA THR A 206 39.82 -32.48 -4.47
C THR A 206 40.82 -32.78 -3.36
N PRO A 207 41.34 -34.01 -3.27
CA PRO A 207 42.37 -34.41 -2.28
C PRO A 207 43.70 -33.66 -2.45
#